data_20f76485ef578c1cdd9dfd2042c6e462
#
_entry.id   20f76485ef578c1cdd9dfd2042c6e462
#
_cell.length_a   1.000
_cell.length_b   1.000
_cell.length_c   1.000
_cell.angle_alpha   90.00
_cell.angle_beta   90.00
_cell.angle_gamma   90.00
#
_symmetry.space_group_name_H-M   'P 1'
#
loop_
_entity.id
_entity.type
_entity.pdbx_description
1 polymer ?
#
loop_
_entity_poly.entity_id
_entity_poly.type
_entity_poly.pdbx_seq_one_letter_code
_entity_poly.pdbx_strand_id
1 'polypeptide(L)'
;ELYKELFPQNYTHCYGNPAYAEEKLGEYGRAFTFLYAELRGAIAYAYEKKIWDYTVTAELFLEVYAAFENGELPSVKNVEDMLRSYVNDYCQDMMEQRIAEAVDPQLDFAVRIIMDSDLSDLRYLYRYGEYVSANETGVAEFMNSLSQDEIDSMARTYTEGYRIGFINGRKDITKKKTVNIRYNLGFERMVRAAILQFREMGLEPVIYRHATHAVNKRGNAWIGFVGGNANPQYEYDHRQDQALFMDSDYVQRKLRSMQNAYEKYKDLAAVHGGPACIETFGEEPFAPVSTEGAWALNEAQQKMQVELDNESGQIVNRYIRGDERSFTIIAYPVPEIGNDFPMIFAEIV
;
A
#
# COMPACT_ATOMS: atom_id res chain seq x y z
N GLU A 1 -20.17 1.13 -0.81
CA GLU A 1 -20.53 2.04 -1.91
C GLU A 1 -19.29 2.55 -2.67
N LEU A 2 -18.21 3.01 -2.00
CA LEU A 2 -17.00 3.58 -2.63
C LEU A 2 -16.25 2.62 -3.57
N TYR A 3 -16.42 1.32 -3.39
CA TYR A 3 -15.75 0.28 -4.18
C TYR A 3 -16.71 -0.49 -5.09
N LYS A 4 -17.99 -0.17 -5.07
CA LYS A 4 -19.05 -0.94 -5.77
C LYS A 4 -18.83 -1.05 -7.27
N GLU A 5 -18.31 -0.01 -7.91
CA GLU A 5 -18.03 0.00 -9.35
C GLU A 5 -16.90 -0.96 -9.75
N LEU A 6 -16.01 -1.30 -8.82
CA LEU A 6 -14.91 -2.25 -9.06
C LEU A 6 -15.35 -3.70 -8.94
N PHE A 7 -16.47 -4.01 -8.26
CA PHE A 7 -16.89 -5.41 -8.08
C PHE A 7 -16.96 -6.14 -9.43
N PRO A 8 -16.56 -7.42 -9.50
CA PRO A 8 -16.47 -8.15 -10.76
C PRO A 8 -17.70 -8.02 -11.66
N GLN A 9 -18.91 -8.04 -11.07
CA GLN A 9 -20.18 -7.90 -11.82
C GLN A 9 -20.40 -6.49 -12.39
N ASN A 10 -19.74 -5.46 -11.88
CA ASN A 10 -19.87 -4.05 -12.32
C ASN A 10 -18.67 -3.61 -13.16
N TYR A 11 -17.53 -4.26 -12.98
CA TYR A 11 -16.26 -3.84 -13.58
C TYR A 11 -16.28 -3.84 -15.10
N THR A 12 -17.06 -4.71 -15.73
CA THR A 12 -17.24 -4.73 -17.19
C THR A 12 -17.83 -3.44 -17.77
N HIS A 13 -18.40 -2.58 -16.91
CA HIS A 13 -18.97 -1.28 -17.28
C HIS A 13 -18.32 -0.13 -16.48
N CYS A 14 -17.17 -0.35 -15.92
CA CYS A 14 -16.40 0.64 -15.16
C CYS A 14 -15.34 1.30 -16.05
N TYR A 15 -15.20 2.62 -15.98
CA TYR A 15 -14.13 3.34 -16.69
C TYR A 15 -12.70 3.03 -16.18
N GLY A 16 -12.58 2.33 -15.07
CA GLY A 16 -11.33 1.70 -14.64
C GLY A 16 -10.99 0.41 -15.39
N ASN A 17 -11.94 -0.15 -16.18
CA ASN A 17 -11.68 -1.29 -17.06
C ASN A 17 -11.12 -0.78 -18.40
N PRO A 18 -9.89 -1.14 -18.78
CA PRO A 18 -9.26 -0.60 -19.99
C PRO A 18 -10.06 -0.87 -21.27
N ALA A 19 -10.60 -2.08 -21.44
CA ALA A 19 -11.38 -2.44 -22.61
C ALA A 19 -12.70 -1.64 -22.71
N TYR A 20 -13.38 -1.44 -21.58
CA TYR A 20 -14.58 -0.64 -21.55
C TYR A 20 -14.29 0.86 -21.82
N ALA A 21 -13.23 1.38 -21.21
CA ALA A 21 -12.82 2.76 -21.43
C ALA A 21 -12.44 3.00 -22.90
N GLU A 22 -11.73 2.07 -23.54
CA GLU A 22 -11.39 2.15 -24.97
C GLU A 22 -12.65 2.07 -25.86
N GLU A 23 -13.61 1.17 -25.56
CA GLU A 23 -14.88 1.08 -26.27
C GLU A 23 -15.67 2.39 -26.20
N LYS A 24 -15.68 3.07 -25.03
CA LYS A 24 -16.53 4.27 -24.81
C LYS A 24 -15.85 5.58 -25.16
N LEU A 25 -14.54 5.68 -24.99
CA LEU A 25 -13.75 6.90 -25.12
C LEU A 25 -12.77 6.86 -26.30
N GLY A 26 -12.76 5.74 -27.05
CA GLY A 26 -11.84 5.56 -28.18
C GLY A 26 -10.38 5.72 -27.75
N GLU A 27 -9.64 6.48 -28.52
CA GLU A 27 -8.21 6.72 -28.31
C GLU A 27 -7.85 7.32 -26.95
N TYR A 28 -8.79 7.98 -26.26
CA TYR A 28 -8.55 8.51 -24.90
C TYR A 28 -8.67 7.44 -23.81
N GLY A 29 -9.31 6.30 -24.09
CA GLY A 29 -9.65 5.30 -23.08
C GLY A 29 -8.48 4.94 -22.18
N ARG A 30 -7.32 4.67 -22.78
CA ARG A 30 -6.11 4.28 -22.07
C ARG A 30 -5.56 5.36 -21.12
N ALA A 31 -5.58 6.62 -21.51
CA ALA A 31 -5.19 7.73 -20.64
C ALA A 31 -6.16 7.92 -19.48
N PHE A 32 -7.46 7.77 -19.76
CA PHE A 32 -8.51 7.93 -18.76
C PHE A 32 -8.56 6.77 -17.74
N THR A 33 -8.14 5.56 -18.09
CA THR A 33 -8.00 4.48 -17.09
C THR A 33 -6.91 4.80 -16.08
N PHE A 34 -5.78 5.37 -16.52
CA PHE A 34 -4.75 5.87 -15.62
C PHE A 34 -5.30 6.98 -14.70
N LEU A 35 -5.95 7.98 -15.27
CA LEU A 35 -6.57 9.07 -14.51
C LEU A 35 -7.57 8.53 -13.49
N TYR A 36 -8.43 7.58 -13.90
CA TYR A 36 -9.39 6.93 -13.03
C TYR A 36 -8.71 6.27 -11.82
N ALA A 37 -7.65 5.48 -12.08
CA ALA A 37 -6.92 4.78 -11.03
C ALA A 37 -6.23 5.75 -10.06
N GLU A 38 -5.65 6.84 -10.57
CA GLU A 38 -5.00 7.86 -9.76
C GLU A 38 -6.01 8.64 -8.89
N LEU A 39 -7.15 9.04 -9.47
CA LEU A 39 -8.21 9.75 -8.76
C LEU A 39 -8.82 8.92 -7.61
N ARG A 40 -8.79 7.61 -7.68
CA ARG A 40 -9.25 6.74 -6.57
C ARG A 40 -8.42 6.89 -5.30
N GLY A 41 -7.19 7.34 -5.41
CA GLY A 41 -6.36 7.71 -4.26
C GLY A 41 -7.02 8.74 -3.34
N ALA A 42 -7.89 9.60 -3.88
CA ALA A 42 -8.63 10.60 -3.10
C ALA A 42 -9.47 10.01 -1.95
N ILE A 43 -9.92 8.74 -2.07
CA ILE A 43 -10.62 8.02 -0.98
C ILE A 43 -9.68 7.92 0.23
N ALA A 44 -8.48 7.37 0.04
CA ALA A 44 -7.48 7.22 1.08
C ALA A 44 -7.09 8.58 1.69
N TYR A 45 -6.85 9.58 0.86
CA TYR A 45 -6.45 10.93 1.29
C TYR A 45 -7.52 11.60 2.14
N ALA A 46 -8.79 11.44 1.79
CA ALA A 46 -9.91 11.97 2.57
C ALA A 46 -9.97 11.34 3.97
N TYR A 47 -9.82 10.02 4.09
CA TYR A 47 -9.83 9.31 5.37
C TYR A 47 -8.62 9.68 6.25
N GLU A 48 -7.44 9.78 5.67
CA GLU A 48 -6.20 10.12 6.36
C GLU A 48 -6.02 11.64 6.57
N LYS A 49 -6.92 12.47 6.02
CA LYS A 49 -6.84 13.94 6.05
C LYS A 49 -5.56 14.47 5.39
N LYS A 50 -5.09 13.79 4.36
CA LYS A 50 -3.95 14.20 3.55
C LYS A 50 -4.39 15.28 2.55
N ILE A 51 -4.51 16.50 3.06
CA ILE A 51 -5.07 17.64 2.30
C ILE A 51 -4.24 17.92 1.03
N TRP A 52 -2.91 17.88 1.14
CA TRP A 52 -2.03 18.13 0.00
C TRP A 52 -2.25 17.11 -1.11
N ASP A 53 -2.20 15.80 -0.79
CA ASP A 53 -2.41 14.72 -1.77
C ASP A 53 -3.79 14.83 -2.43
N TYR A 54 -4.82 15.11 -1.63
CA TYR A 54 -6.18 15.33 -2.14
C TYR A 54 -6.23 16.52 -3.10
N THR A 55 -5.56 17.64 -2.75
CA THR A 55 -5.54 18.87 -3.56
C THR A 55 -4.86 18.63 -4.90
N VAL A 56 -3.65 18.06 -4.91
CA VAL A 56 -2.91 17.85 -6.17
C VAL A 56 -3.61 16.81 -7.08
N THR A 57 -4.27 15.81 -6.48
CA THR A 57 -5.10 14.88 -7.24
C THR A 57 -6.35 15.56 -7.84
N ALA A 58 -6.98 16.46 -7.10
CA ALA A 58 -8.10 17.26 -7.60
C ALA A 58 -7.66 18.26 -8.70
N GLU A 59 -6.47 18.86 -8.55
CA GLU A 59 -5.87 19.73 -9.57
C GLU A 59 -5.62 18.98 -10.88
N LEU A 60 -5.09 17.75 -10.81
CA LEU A 60 -4.95 16.89 -11.99
C LEU A 60 -6.28 16.69 -12.71
N PHE A 61 -7.34 16.37 -11.95
CA PHE A 61 -8.66 16.22 -12.55
C PHE A 61 -9.14 17.51 -13.22
N LEU A 62 -8.98 18.66 -12.54
CA LEU A 62 -9.44 19.96 -13.05
C LEU A 62 -8.63 20.41 -14.26
N GLU A 63 -7.34 20.12 -14.34
CA GLU A 63 -6.50 20.41 -15.50
C GLU A 63 -6.98 19.64 -16.73
N VAL A 64 -7.16 18.33 -16.59
CA VAL A 64 -7.68 17.49 -17.67
C VAL A 64 -9.10 17.94 -18.07
N TYR A 65 -9.99 18.18 -17.10
CA TYR A 65 -11.35 18.64 -17.34
C TYR A 65 -11.37 19.96 -18.13
N ALA A 66 -10.57 20.95 -17.70
CA ALA A 66 -10.50 22.25 -18.36
C ALA A 66 -10.01 22.16 -19.81
N ALA A 67 -9.15 21.21 -20.14
CA ALA A 67 -8.69 20.99 -21.50
C ALA A 67 -9.83 20.57 -22.45
N PHE A 68 -10.84 19.85 -21.94
CA PHE A 68 -12.01 19.43 -22.72
C PHE A 68 -13.12 20.50 -22.79
N GLU A 69 -13.11 21.50 -21.88
CA GLU A 69 -14.08 22.60 -21.87
C GLU A 69 -13.75 23.74 -22.88
N ASN A 70 -12.53 23.77 -23.41
CA ASN A 70 -12.03 24.89 -24.24
C ASN A 70 -12.52 24.90 -25.72
N GLY A 71 -13.51 24.10 -26.08
CA GLY A 71 -14.19 24.13 -27.39
C GLY A 71 -13.56 23.26 -28.48
N GLU A 72 -12.27 22.95 -28.42
CA GLU A 72 -11.58 21.95 -29.25
C GLU A 72 -11.10 20.82 -28.38
N LEU A 73 -11.33 19.56 -28.80
CA LEU A 73 -10.83 18.40 -28.06
C LEU A 73 -9.30 18.38 -28.07
N PRO A 74 -8.64 18.21 -26.90
CA PRO A 74 -7.19 18.05 -26.86
C PRO A 74 -6.78 16.77 -27.60
N SER A 75 -5.60 16.72 -28.18
CA SER A 75 -5.08 15.45 -28.68
C SER A 75 -4.84 14.46 -27.54
N VAL A 76 -4.92 13.15 -27.81
CA VAL A 76 -4.58 12.10 -26.82
C VAL A 76 -3.19 12.34 -26.20
N LYS A 77 -2.22 12.72 -27.05
CA LYS A 77 -0.89 13.07 -26.60
C LYS A 77 -0.88 14.20 -25.59
N ASN A 78 -1.68 15.24 -25.79
CA ASN A 78 -1.77 16.34 -24.82
C ASN A 78 -2.30 15.87 -23.47
N VAL A 79 -3.31 14.98 -23.47
CA VAL A 79 -3.81 14.38 -22.22
C VAL A 79 -2.73 13.55 -21.54
N GLU A 80 -2.07 12.67 -22.28
CA GLU A 80 -0.94 11.89 -21.72
C GLU A 80 0.19 12.78 -21.20
N ASP A 81 0.49 13.89 -21.87
CA ASP A 81 1.54 14.82 -21.42
C ASP A 81 1.14 15.53 -20.12
N MET A 82 -0.16 15.86 -19.90
CA MET A 82 -0.66 16.36 -18.60
C MET A 82 -0.46 15.33 -17.50
N LEU A 83 -0.82 14.06 -17.74
CA LEU A 83 -0.64 12.98 -16.77
C LEU A 83 0.84 12.74 -16.44
N ARG A 84 1.73 12.82 -17.44
CA ARG A 84 3.18 12.75 -17.24
C ARG A 84 3.71 13.93 -16.46
N SER A 85 3.24 15.14 -16.76
CA SER A 85 3.64 16.37 -16.04
C SER A 85 3.29 16.24 -14.56
N TYR A 86 2.07 15.85 -14.23
CA TYR A 86 1.63 15.60 -12.86
C TYR A 86 2.60 14.66 -12.11
N VAL A 87 2.91 13.49 -12.70
CA VAL A 87 3.83 12.53 -12.09
C VAL A 87 5.23 13.13 -11.91
N ASN A 88 5.72 13.88 -12.90
CA ASN A 88 7.05 14.47 -12.86
C ASN A 88 7.15 15.63 -11.86
N ASP A 89 6.16 16.49 -11.84
CA ASP A 89 6.17 17.72 -11.05
C ASP A 89 6.04 17.41 -9.54
N TYR A 90 5.20 16.43 -9.19
CA TYR A 90 4.98 16.03 -7.82
C TYR A 90 5.83 14.82 -7.34
N CYS A 91 6.72 14.30 -8.18
CA CYS A 91 7.55 13.13 -7.82
C CYS A 91 8.33 13.31 -6.52
N GLN A 92 8.95 14.49 -6.33
CA GLN A 92 9.74 14.79 -5.12
C GLN A 92 8.87 14.77 -3.87
N ASP A 93 7.73 15.43 -3.90
CA ASP A 93 6.84 15.56 -2.74
C ASP A 93 6.20 14.21 -2.38
N MET A 94 5.75 13.45 -3.39
CA MET A 94 5.19 12.10 -3.20
C MET A 94 6.23 11.13 -2.63
N MET A 95 7.49 11.22 -3.06
CA MET A 95 8.59 10.41 -2.51
C MET A 95 8.91 10.82 -1.08
N GLU A 96 8.94 12.13 -0.80
CA GLU A 96 9.21 12.65 0.55
C GLU A 96 8.15 12.19 1.55
N GLN A 97 6.87 12.32 1.20
CA GLN A 97 5.78 11.84 2.05
C GLN A 97 5.87 10.33 2.28
N ARG A 98 6.12 9.56 1.22
CA ARG A 98 6.23 8.09 1.32
C ARG A 98 7.35 7.65 2.26
N ILE A 99 8.47 8.33 2.24
CA ILE A 99 9.60 8.02 3.12
C ILE A 99 9.31 8.48 4.55
N ALA A 100 8.70 9.67 4.73
CA ALA A 100 8.22 10.09 6.04
C ALA A 100 7.29 9.05 6.67
N GLU A 101 6.26 8.61 5.93
CA GLU A 101 5.34 7.54 6.38
C GLU A 101 6.05 6.26 6.80
N ALA A 102 7.13 5.91 6.11
CA ALA A 102 7.87 4.67 6.37
C ALA A 102 8.77 4.73 7.60
N VAL A 103 9.13 5.93 8.09
CA VAL A 103 10.12 6.06 9.18
C VAL A 103 9.68 6.94 10.34
N ASP A 104 8.66 7.79 10.19
CA ASP A 104 8.20 8.72 11.22
C ASP A 104 7.02 8.16 12.03
N PRO A 105 7.23 7.77 13.30
CA PRO A 105 6.14 7.25 14.14
C PRO A 105 5.10 8.31 14.54
N GLN A 106 5.32 9.60 14.25
CA GLN A 106 4.33 10.65 14.51
C GLN A 106 3.20 10.63 13.47
N LEU A 107 3.39 9.98 12.33
CA LEU A 107 2.35 9.73 11.32
C LEU A 107 1.52 8.52 11.74
N ASP A 108 0.68 8.68 12.75
CA ASP A 108 0.08 7.65 13.57
C ASP A 108 -1.38 7.31 13.23
N PHE A 109 -1.84 7.61 12.02
CA PHE A 109 -3.26 7.42 11.61
C PHE A 109 -3.79 6.01 11.95
N ALA A 110 -3.11 4.96 11.50
CA ALA A 110 -3.52 3.59 11.77
C ALA A 110 -3.35 3.21 13.25
N VAL A 111 -2.25 3.67 13.88
CA VAL A 111 -1.98 3.43 15.30
C VAL A 111 -3.12 3.96 16.17
N ARG A 112 -3.63 5.17 15.87
CA ARG A 112 -4.79 5.73 16.60
C ARG A 112 -6.06 4.91 16.42
N ILE A 113 -6.33 4.41 15.21
CA ILE A 113 -7.49 3.54 15.00
C ILE A 113 -7.34 2.28 15.86
N ILE A 114 -6.17 1.63 15.83
CA ILE A 114 -5.89 0.42 16.57
C ILE A 114 -6.00 0.65 18.09
N MET A 115 -5.40 1.71 18.60
CA MET A 115 -5.30 1.93 20.06
C MET A 115 -6.56 2.53 20.66
N ASP A 116 -7.27 3.40 19.94
CA ASP A 116 -8.34 4.23 20.49
C ASP A 116 -9.76 3.69 20.17
N SER A 117 -9.89 2.70 19.23
CA SER A 117 -11.21 2.15 18.89
C SER A 117 -11.64 1.06 19.87
N ASP A 118 -12.93 0.92 20.04
CA ASP A 118 -13.53 -0.31 20.56
C ASP A 118 -13.48 -1.36 19.43
N LEU A 119 -12.53 -2.31 19.53
CA LEU A 119 -12.33 -3.34 18.51
C LEU A 119 -13.38 -4.46 18.56
N SER A 120 -14.29 -4.45 19.55
CA SER A 120 -15.47 -5.33 19.55
C SER A 120 -16.57 -4.83 18.61
N ASP A 121 -16.57 -3.54 18.27
CA ASP A 121 -17.46 -2.93 17.28
C ASP A 121 -16.77 -2.87 15.91
N LEU A 122 -17.06 -3.84 15.05
CA LEU A 122 -16.41 -4.00 13.75
C LEU A 122 -16.50 -2.79 12.81
N ARG A 123 -17.29 -1.77 13.16
CA ARG A 123 -17.35 -0.52 12.40
C ARG A 123 -16.00 0.20 12.36
N TYR A 124 -15.07 -0.12 13.26
CA TYR A 124 -13.71 0.43 13.21
C TYR A 124 -12.98 0.10 11.90
N LEU A 125 -13.23 -1.06 11.29
CA LEU A 125 -12.64 -1.47 10.03
C LEU A 125 -12.86 -0.45 8.90
N TYR A 126 -14.01 0.20 8.88
CA TYR A 126 -14.34 1.22 7.89
C TYR A 126 -13.65 2.57 8.11
N ARG A 127 -13.02 2.78 9.27
CA ARG A 127 -12.28 4.02 9.55
C ARG A 127 -10.99 4.15 8.75
N TYR A 128 -10.49 3.04 8.22
CA TYR A 128 -9.30 3.03 7.37
C TYR A 128 -9.57 3.58 5.96
N GLY A 129 -10.81 3.56 5.49
CA GLY A 129 -11.13 3.93 4.10
C GLY A 129 -10.69 2.89 3.09
N GLU A 130 -10.40 1.66 3.54
CA GLU A 130 -10.14 0.48 2.71
C GLU A 130 -11.45 -0.25 2.37
N TYR A 131 -11.39 -1.10 1.33
CA TYR A 131 -12.43 -2.08 1.13
C TYR A 131 -12.36 -3.14 2.24
N VAL A 132 -13.51 -3.49 2.79
CA VAL A 132 -13.66 -4.52 3.82
C VAL A 132 -14.51 -5.63 3.25
N SER A 133 -13.93 -6.81 3.09
CA SER A 133 -14.61 -8.02 2.61
C SER A 133 -15.11 -8.88 3.78
N ALA A 134 -15.64 -10.06 3.43
CA ALA A 134 -15.97 -11.08 4.42
C ALA A 134 -14.73 -11.63 5.14
N ASN A 135 -13.55 -11.58 4.52
CA ASN A 135 -12.31 -12.04 5.14
C ASN A 135 -11.91 -11.16 6.30
N GLU A 136 -11.82 -9.83 6.11
CA GLU A 136 -11.44 -8.90 7.17
C GLU A 136 -12.44 -8.93 8.32
N THR A 137 -13.73 -8.95 7.97
CA THR A 137 -14.81 -9.04 8.98
C THR A 137 -14.72 -10.34 9.76
N GLY A 138 -14.58 -11.48 9.08
CA GLY A 138 -14.53 -12.80 9.71
C GLY A 138 -13.26 -13.02 10.54
N VAL A 139 -12.10 -12.49 10.11
CA VAL A 139 -10.88 -12.48 10.95
C VAL A 139 -11.11 -11.67 12.21
N ALA A 140 -11.68 -10.45 12.10
CA ALA A 140 -11.95 -9.60 13.27
C ALA A 140 -12.95 -10.24 14.25
N GLU A 141 -14.02 -10.91 13.73
CA GLU A 141 -14.97 -11.69 14.54
C GLU A 141 -14.28 -12.84 15.25
N PHE A 142 -13.43 -13.59 14.55
CA PHE A 142 -12.67 -14.67 15.14
C PHE A 142 -11.71 -14.17 16.23
N MET A 143 -10.96 -13.10 15.98
CA MET A 143 -10.12 -12.45 16.99
C MET A 143 -10.93 -12.02 18.22
N ASN A 144 -12.16 -11.55 18.02
CA ASN A 144 -13.04 -11.17 19.11
C ASN A 144 -13.59 -12.35 19.93
N SER A 145 -13.56 -13.57 19.38
CA SER A 145 -13.91 -14.80 20.10
C SER A 145 -12.80 -15.32 21.02
N LEU A 146 -11.55 -14.90 20.78
CA LEU A 146 -10.39 -15.32 21.58
C LEU A 146 -10.30 -14.54 22.89
N SER A 147 -9.79 -15.18 23.94
CA SER A 147 -9.44 -14.52 25.18
C SER A 147 -8.29 -13.53 25.00
N GLN A 148 -8.11 -12.60 25.95
CA GLN A 148 -6.98 -11.68 25.90
C GLN A 148 -5.63 -12.41 26.05
N ASP A 149 -5.59 -13.47 26.86
CA ASP A 149 -4.36 -14.28 27.05
C ASP A 149 -3.92 -14.97 25.75
N GLU A 150 -4.89 -15.48 24.96
CA GLU A 150 -4.62 -16.06 23.63
C GLU A 150 -4.08 -14.98 22.65
N ILE A 151 -4.72 -13.81 22.59
CA ILE A 151 -4.28 -12.68 21.78
C ILE A 151 -2.86 -12.23 22.19
N ASP A 152 -2.59 -12.12 23.48
CA ASP A 152 -1.26 -11.72 23.99
C ASP A 152 -0.19 -12.77 23.68
N SER A 153 -0.54 -14.06 23.71
CA SER A 153 0.34 -15.16 23.32
C SER A 153 0.68 -15.12 21.83
N MET A 154 -0.33 -14.94 20.97
CA MET A 154 -0.13 -14.77 19.52
C MET A 154 0.79 -13.58 19.22
N ALA A 155 0.50 -12.43 19.83
CA ALA A 155 1.32 -11.23 19.67
C ALA A 155 2.75 -11.46 20.15
N ARG A 156 2.95 -12.23 21.24
CA ARG A 156 4.26 -12.56 21.79
C ARG A 156 5.07 -13.45 20.86
N THR A 157 4.47 -14.44 20.21
CA THR A 157 5.14 -15.26 19.19
C THR A 157 5.71 -14.39 18.07
N TYR A 158 4.93 -13.43 17.61
CA TYR A 158 5.29 -12.48 16.56
C TYR A 158 6.38 -11.50 17.01
N THR A 159 6.24 -10.86 18.16
CA THR A 159 7.18 -9.86 18.67
C THR A 159 8.49 -10.50 19.17
N GLU A 160 8.41 -11.68 19.78
CA GLU A 160 9.59 -12.43 20.19
C GLU A 160 10.36 -12.96 18.98
N GLY A 161 9.67 -13.43 17.93
CA GLY A 161 10.29 -13.77 16.65
C GLY A 161 11.13 -12.62 16.08
N TYR A 162 10.62 -11.40 16.18
CA TYR A 162 11.34 -10.18 15.79
C TYR A 162 12.61 -9.97 16.63
N ARG A 163 12.49 -10.07 17.97
CA ARG A 163 13.61 -9.93 18.91
C ARG A 163 14.68 -11.01 18.68
N ILE A 164 14.26 -12.28 18.50
CA ILE A 164 15.16 -13.40 18.20
C ILE A 164 15.91 -13.15 16.88
N GLY A 165 15.29 -12.53 15.89
CA GLY A 165 15.95 -12.15 14.65
C GLY A 165 17.14 -11.22 14.85
N PHE A 166 17.07 -10.28 15.80
CA PHE A 166 18.23 -9.47 16.20
C PHE A 166 19.31 -10.30 16.85
N ILE A 167 18.96 -11.20 17.79
CA ILE A 167 19.91 -12.06 18.49
C ILE A 167 20.66 -12.96 17.50
N ASN A 168 19.91 -13.68 16.66
CA ASN A 168 20.48 -14.61 15.68
C ASN A 168 21.34 -13.89 14.64
N GLY A 169 20.95 -12.67 14.26
CA GLY A 169 21.73 -11.80 13.39
C GLY A 169 22.91 -11.11 14.08
N ARG A 170 23.10 -11.30 15.40
CA ARG A 170 24.10 -10.60 16.22
C ARG A 170 23.99 -9.07 16.10
N LYS A 171 22.75 -8.56 16.06
CA LYS A 171 22.41 -7.15 15.90
C LYS A 171 21.91 -6.59 17.23
N ASP A 172 22.14 -5.30 17.45
CA ASP A 172 21.76 -4.62 18.69
C ASP A 172 20.41 -3.91 18.53
N ILE A 173 19.35 -4.49 19.08
CA ILE A 173 17.98 -3.93 19.03
C ILE A 173 17.89 -2.58 19.76
N THR A 174 18.74 -2.32 20.78
CA THR A 174 18.69 -1.08 21.57
C THR A 174 19.04 0.17 20.77
N LYS A 175 19.69 0.00 19.61
CA LYS A 175 19.99 1.07 18.66
C LYS A 175 18.78 1.47 17.82
N LYS A 176 17.71 0.67 17.85
CA LYS A 176 16.49 0.92 17.06
C LYS A 176 15.42 1.53 17.94
N LYS A 177 14.55 2.34 17.32
CA LYS A 177 13.48 3.07 18.01
C LYS A 177 12.11 2.83 17.38
N THR A 178 12.07 2.31 16.15
CA THR A 178 10.82 2.06 15.44
C THR A 178 10.79 0.66 14.83
N VAL A 179 9.57 0.12 14.71
CA VAL A 179 9.27 -1.13 13.99
C VAL A 179 8.16 -0.85 12.98
N ASN A 180 8.32 -1.31 11.73
CA ASN A 180 7.27 -1.17 10.72
C ASN A 180 6.33 -2.38 10.77
N ILE A 181 5.14 -2.20 11.32
CA ILE A 181 4.11 -3.23 11.36
C ILE A 181 3.30 -3.18 10.06
N ARG A 182 3.16 -4.35 9.41
CA ARG A 182 2.39 -4.55 8.18
C ARG A 182 1.39 -5.65 8.41
N TYR A 183 0.13 -5.44 8.01
CA TYR A 183 -0.92 -6.42 8.28
C TYR A 183 -2.13 -6.18 7.38
N ASN A 184 -2.96 -7.22 7.23
CA ASN A 184 -4.29 -7.12 6.66
C ASN A 184 -5.30 -6.72 7.74
N LEU A 185 -6.29 -5.89 7.42
CA LEU A 185 -7.34 -5.51 8.35
C LEU A 185 -8.03 -6.76 8.94
N GLY A 186 -8.49 -6.66 10.17
CA GLY A 186 -9.06 -7.77 10.94
C GLY A 186 -8.15 -8.26 12.07
N PHE A 187 -6.84 -8.03 11.97
CA PHE A 187 -5.86 -8.43 12.99
C PHE A 187 -5.61 -7.39 14.09
N GLU A 188 -6.41 -6.31 14.17
CA GLU A 188 -6.13 -5.16 15.04
C GLU A 188 -6.01 -5.52 16.52
N ARG A 189 -6.73 -6.54 17.02
CA ARG A 189 -6.58 -6.99 18.42
C ARG A 189 -5.17 -7.53 18.68
N MET A 190 -4.64 -8.37 17.78
CA MET A 190 -3.28 -8.87 17.86
C MET A 190 -2.26 -7.75 17.67
N VAL A 191 -2.48 -6.87 16.69
CA VAL A 191 -1.60 -5.73 16.42
C VAL A 191 -1.55 -4.78 17.61
N ARG A 192 -2.68 -4.52 18.30
CA ARG A 192 -2.72 -3.72 19.54
C ARG A 192 -1.83 -4.33 20.63
N ALA A 193 -1.94 -5.63 20.87
CA ALA A 193 -1.09 -6.33 21.82
C ALA A 193 0.40 -6.28 21.40
N ALA A 194 0.69 -6.49 20.12
CA ALA A 194 2.04 -6.40 19.58
C ALA A 194 2.64 -4.99 19.73
N ILE A 195 1.86 -3.92 19.51
CA ILE A 195 2.30 -2.53 19.74
C ILE A 195 2.76 -2.35 21.19
N LEU A 196 1.98 -2.83 22.16
CA LEU A 196 2.33 -2.72 23.58
C LEU A 196 3.63 -3.48 23.88
N GLN A 197 3.79 -4.70 23.36
CA GLN A 197 4.99 -5.52 23.53
C GLN A 197 6.23 -4.91 22.83
N PHE A 198 6.08 -4.32 21.64
CA PHE A 198 7.17 -3.59 20.97
C PHE A 198 7.58 -2.33 21.76
N ARG A 199 6.63 -1.61 22.36
CA ARG A 199 6.93 -0.48 23.23
C ARG A 199 7.72 -0.90 24.48
N GLU A 200 7.45 -2.08 25.06
CA GLU A 200 8.26 -2.65 26.13
C GLU A 200 9.72 -2.92 25.68
N MET A 201 9.94 -3.21 24.40
CA MET A 201 11.28 -3.34 23.81
C MET A 201 11.91 -1.99 23.42
N GLY A 202 11.22 -0.86 23.62
CA GLY A 202 11.67 0.48 23.25
C GLY A 202 11.45 0.83 21.79
N LEU A 203 10.52 0.15 21.10
CA LEU A 203 10.21 0.34 19.69
C LEU A 203 8.81 0.93 19.52
N GLU A 204 8.71 2.12 18.92
CA GLU A 204 7.43 2.71 18.51
C GLU A 204 6.97 2.14 17.16
N PRO A 205 5.67 1.89 16.97
CA PRO A 205 5.17 1.39 15.72
C PRO A 205 5.17 2.46 14.64
N VAL A 206 5.53 2.06 13.42
CA VAL A 206 5.29 2.80 12.18
C VAL A 206 4.35 1.96 11.35
N ILE A 207 3.16 2.47 11.08
CA ILE A 207 2.09 1.77 10.36
C ILE A 207 1.51 2.72 9.32
N TYR A 208 1.72 2.42 8.05
CA TYR A 208 1.28 3.24 6.94
C TYR A 208 0.50 2.42 5.92
N ARG A 209 -0.30 3.07 5.10
CA ARG A 209 -1.08 2.47 4.02
C ARG A 209 -0.19 1.98 2.89
N HIS A 210 -0.60 0.94 2.17
CA HIS A 210 -0.03 0.65 0.85
C HIS A 210 -0.16 1.88 -0.08
N ALA A 211 0.72 1.98 -1.07
CA ALA A 211 0.74 3.16 -1.94
C ALA A 211 -0.49 3.21 -2.86
N THR A 212 -1.12 4.37 -2.94
CA THR A 212 -2.33 4.60 -3.75
C THR A 212 -2.05 5.31 -5.06
N HIS A 213 -0.96 6.11 -5.16
CA HIS A 213 -0.60 6.83 -6.39
C HIS A 213 0.50 6.13 -7.20
N ALA A 214 0.50 6.36 -8.50
CA ALA A 214 1.35 5.66 -9.47
C ALA A 214 2.85 5.75 -9.21
N VAL A 215 3.35 6.88 -8.66
CA VAL A 215 4.78 7.07 -8.35
C VAL A 215 5.30 6.02 -7.37
N ASN A 216 4.49 5.62 -6.37
CA ASN A 216 4.92 4.73 -5.29
C ASN A 216 4.29 3.33 -5.35
N LYS A 217 3.30 3.08 -6.21
CA LYS A 217 2.79 1.72 -6.46
C LYS A 217 3.91 0.80 -6.95
N ARG A 218 3.88 -0.48 -6.55
CA ARG A 218 4.84 -1.50 -6.92
C ARG A 218 4.12 -2.72 -7.48
N GLY A 219 3.58 -2.61 -8.69
CA GLY A 219 2.84 -3.70 -9.29
C GLY A 219 1.81 -4.28 -8.31
N ASN A 220 1.93 -5.58 -8.01
CA ASN A 220 1.02 -6.28 -7.08
C ASN A 220 1.55 -6.33 -5.62
N ALA A 221 2.62 -5.62 -5.27
CA ALA A 221 3.18 -5.65 -3.93
C ALA A 221 2.51 -4.59 -3.02
N TRP A 222 1.69 -5.05 -2.11
CA TRP A 222 1.01 -4.21 -1.12
C TRP A 222 1.83 -4.15 0.17
N ILE A 223 2.46 -3.00 0.39
CA ILE A 223 3.36 -2.78 1.54
C ILE A 223 2.72 -1.75 2.47
N GLY A 224 2.38 -2.16 3.67
CA GLY A 224 1.71 -1.35 4.67
C GLY A 224 0.55 -2.09 5.32
N PHE A 225 -0.46 -1.37 5.81
CA PHE A 225 -1.75 -2.00 6.09
C PHE A 225 -2.58 -2.04 4.81
N VAL A 226 -3.41 -3.06 4.68
CA VAL A 226 -4.26 -3.28 3.52
C VAL A 226 -5.63 -3.81 3.96
N GLY A 227 -6.67 -3.41 3.24
CA GLY A 227 -8.00 -4.01 3.35
C GLY A 227 -8.16 -5.20 2.40
N GLY A 228 -9.40 -5.59 2.15
CA GLY A 228 -9.74 -6.59 1.16
C GLY A 228 -9.51 -6.08 -0.28
N ASN A 229 -9.39 -7.01 -1.18
CA ASN A 229 -9.34 -6.70 -2.60
C ASN A 229 -10.75 -6.73 -3.20
N ALA A 230 -11.24 -5.57 -3.63
CA ALA A 230 -12.57 -5.45 -4.24
C ALA A 230 -12.67 -6.16 -5.59
N ASN A 231 -11.56 -6.21 -6.34
CA ASN A 231 -11.47 -6.88 -7.63
C ASN A 231 -10.00 -7.14 -8.03
N PRO A 232 -9.52 -8.39 -7.94
CA PRO A 232 -8.16 -8.72 -8.37
C PRO A 232 -7.87 -8.43 -9.85
N GLN A 233 -8.88 -8.44 -10.72
CA GLN A 233 -8.70 -8.10 -12.13
C GLN A 233 -8.39 -6.62 -12.32
N TYR A 234 -9.05 -5.73 -11.56
CA TYR A 234 -8.72 -4.31 -11.57
C TYR A 234 -7.26 -4.05 -11.18
N GLU A 235 -6.79 -4.69 -10.11
CA GLU A 235 -5.39 -4.56 -9.69
C GLU A 235 -4.42 -5.10 -10.75
N TYR A 236 -4.78 -6.20 -11.41
CA TYR A 236 -3.98 -6.76 -12.49
C TYR A 236 -3.91 -5.84 -13.72
N ASP A 237 -5.03 -5.23 -14.11
CA ASP A 237 -5.09 -4.33 -15.25
C ASP A 237 -4.25 -3.07 -15.04
N HIS A 238 -4.19 -2.58 -13.80
CA HIS A 238 -3.46 -1.36 -13.41
C HIS A 238 -2.05 -1.61 -12.85
N ARG A 239 -1.54 -2.84 -12.89
CA ARG A 239 -0.22 -3.21 -12.31
C ARG A 239 0.98 -2.55 -12.99
N GLN A 240 0.81 -2.04 -14.20
CA GLN A 240 1.86 -1.44 -15.02
C GLN A 240 1.49 -0.04 -15.55
N ASP A 241 0.63 0.68 -14.86
CA ASP A 241 0.23 2.04 -15.22
C ASP A 241 1.43 3.00 -15.37
N GLN A 242 2.55 2.70 -14.69
CA GLN A 242 3.79 3.45 -14.84
C GLN A 242 4.36 3.39 -16.28
N ALA A 243 3.88 2.50 -17.15
CA ALA A 243 4.28 2.47 -18.54
C ALA A 243 3.95 3.78 -19.28
N LEU A 244 2.95 4.53 -18.80
CA LEU A 244 2.63 5.86 -19.31
C LEU A 244 3.82 6.83 -19.24
N PHE A 245 4.59 6.80 -18.13
CA PHE A 245 5.60 7.82 -17.82
C PHE A 245 7.00 7.25 -17.58
N MET A 246 7.18 5.93 -17.66
CA MET A 246 8.48 5.28 -17.44
C MET A 246 9.45 5.58 -18.58
N ASP A 247 10.36 6.49 -18.34
CA ASP A 247 11.51 6.80 -19.18
C ASP A 247 12.77 7.04 -18.32
N SER A 248 13.91 7.28 -18.97
CA SER A 248 15.19 7.48 -18.28
C SER A 248 15.16 8.71 -17.35
N ASP A 249 14.48 9.77 -17.76
CA ASP A 249 14.43 11.02 -17.00
C ASP A 249 13.58 10.84 -15.72
N TYR A 250 12.46 10.13 -15.83
CA TYR A 250 11.64 9.76 -14.67
C TYR A 250 12.43 8.87 -13.69
N VAL A 251 13.13 7.83 -14.18
CA VAL A 251 13.95 6.96 -13.33
C VAL A 251 14.97 7.78 -12.54
N GLN A 252 15.72 8.64 -13.22
CA GLN A 252 16.72 9.49 -12.57
C GLN A 252 16.08 10.51 -11.60
N ARG A 253 14.93 11.06 -11.94
CA ARG A 253 14.17 11.97 -11.07
C ARG A 253 13.73 11.25 -9.80
N LYS A 254 13.12 10.07 -9.94
CA LYS A 254 12.62 9.28 -8.80
C LYS A 254 13.75 8.86 -7.86
N LEU A 255 14.88 8.39 -8.40
CA LEU A 255 16.05 8.04 -7.58
C LEU A 255 16.61 9.25 -6.81
N ARG A 256 16.71 10.43 -7.45
CA ARG A 256 17.13 11.67 -6.78
C ARG A 256 16.13 12.10 -5.71
N SER A 257 14.83 12.06 -6.02
CA SER A 257 13.78 12.37 -5.07
C SER A 257 13.83 11.48 -3.84
N MET A 258 14.04 10.17 -4.07
CA MET A 258 14.19 9.18 -3.00
C MET A 258 15.42 9.46 -2.13
N GLN A 259 16.57 9.76 -2.75
CA GLN A 259 17.79 10.09 -2.01
C GLN A 259 17.64 11.38 -1.19
N ASN A 260 17.05 12.43 -1.77
CA ASN A 260 16.78 13.69 -1.07
C ASN A 260 15.86 13.47 0.14
N ALA A 261 14.80 12.69 -0.03
CA ALA A 261 13.86 12.39 1.03
C ALA A 261 14.52 11.58 2.16
N TYR A 262 15.31 10.55 1.84
CA TYR A 262 16.07 9.83 2.86
C TYR A 262 17.12 10.70 3.56
N GLU A 263 17.79 11.61 2.86
CA GLU A 263 18.73 12.55 3.50
C GLU A 263 18.01 13.46 4.48
N LYS A 264 16.79 13.91 4.15
CA LYS A 264 15.94 14.73 5.05
C LYS A 264 15.54 13.95 6.31
N TYR A 265 15.20 12.66 6.18
CA TYR A 265 14.73 11.79 7.27
C TYR A 265 15.79 10.80 7.77
N LYS A 266 17.07 11.05 7.52
CA LYS A 266 18.16 10.09 7.80
C LYS A 266 18.23 9.64 9.25
N ASP A 267 17.97 10.53 10.19
CA ASP A 267 18.05 10.22 11.62
C ASP A 267 16.91 9.27 12.04
N LEU A 268 15.70 9.44 11.48
CA LEU A 268 14.59 8.51 11.67
C LEU A 268 14.83 7.18 10.96
N ALA A 269 15.37 7.23 9.74
CA ALA A 269 15.71 6.03 8.97
C ALA A 269 16.79 5.18 9.66
N ALA A 270 17.81 5.81 10.27
CA ALA A 270 18.89 5.12 10.96
C ALA A 270 18.42 4.30 12.17
N VAL A 271 17.37 4.76 12.86
CA VAL A 271 16.81 4.06 14.03
C VAL A 271 15.66 3.11 13.69
N HIS A 272 15.34 2.93 12.40
CA HIS A 272 14.33 1.99 11.94
C HIS A 272 14.80 0.55 12.10
N GLY A 273 14.00 -0.28 12.82
CA GLY A 273 14.38 -1.66 13.16
C GLY A 273 14.01 -2.72 12.13
N GLY A 274 13.23 -2.34 11.11
CA GLY A 274 12.78 -3.24 10.03
C GLY A 274 11.32 -3.68 10.16
N PRO A 275 10.82 -4.49 9.21
CA PRO A 275 9.42 -4.86 9.14
C PRO A 275 9.05 -6.01 10.07
N ALA A 276 7.83 -5.96 10.57
CA ALA A 276 7.13 -7.03 11.26
C ALA A 276 5.80 -7.23 10.52
N CYS A 277 5.65 -8.36 9.82
CA CYS A 277 4.57 -8.61 8.88
C CYS A 277 3.61 -9.68 9.38
N ILE A 278 2.32 -9.41 9.29
CA ILE A 278 1.25 -10.39 9.39
C ILE A 278 0.66 -10.52 7.98
N GLU A 279 0.86 -11.67 7.37
CA GLU A 279 0.37 -11.98 6.02
C GLU A 279 -0.85 -12.89 6.12
N THR A 280 -1.60 -13.03 5.03
CA THR A 280 -2.76 -13.92 4.93
C THR A 280 -2.58 -14.95 3.84
N PHE A 281 -3.31 -16.06 3.95
CA PHE A 281 -3.43 -17.10 2.93
C PHE A 281 -4.81 -17.76 2.97
N GLY A 282 -5.15 -18.46 1.90
CA GLY A 282 -6.39 -19.23 1.80
C GLY A 282 -7.51 -18.50 1.06
N GLU A 283 -7.18 -17.37 0.42
CA GLU A 283 -8.06 -16.70 -0.52
C GLU A 283 -8.28 -17.57 -1.77
N GLU A 284 -9.43 -17.41 -2.41
CA GLU A 284 -9.73 -18.09 -3.67
C GLU A 284 -8.68 -17.77 -4.74
N PRO A 285 -8.14 -18.79 -5.43
CA PRO A 285 -7.15 -18.56 -6.48
C PRO A 285 -7.69 -17.68 -7.59
N PHE A 286 -6.98 -16.61 -7.91
CA PHE A 286 -7.30 -15.72 -9.01
C PHE A 286 -6.45 -16.01 -10.25
N ALA A 287 -7.12 -16.22 -11.40
CA ALA A 287 -6.48 -16.36 -12.71
C ALA A 287 -6.67 -15.07 -13.51
N PRO A 288 -5.64 -14.21 -13.65
CA PRO A 288 -5.76 -12.94 -14.36
C PRO A 288 -5.96 -13.13 -15.85
N VAL A 289 -6.76 -12.26 -16.46
CA VAL A 289 -6.93 -12.15 -17.90
C VAL A 289 -6.27 -10.87 -18.39
N SER A 290 -5.48 -10.95 -19.45
CA SER A 290 -4.91 -9.75 -20.08
C SER A 290 -6.03 -8.96 -20.76
N THR A 291 -6.20 -7.72 -20.36
CA THR A 291 -7.22 -6.80 -20.88
C THR A 291 -6.60 -5.91 -21.96
N GLU A 292 -7.27 -5.84 -23.11
CA GLU A 292 -6.89 -4.91 -24.18
C GLU A 292 -6.97 -3.46 -23.66
N GLY A 293 -6.06 -2.60 -24.11
CA GLY A 293 -5.96 -1.21 -23.62
C GLY A 293 -5.24 -1.03 -22.28
N ALA A 294 -4.97 -2.09 -21.51
CA ALA A 294 -4.19 -1.97 -20.29
C ALA A 294 -2.74 -1.50 -20.57
N TRP A 295 -2.20 -0.68 -19.67
CA TRP A 295 -0.80 -0.27 -19.76
C TRP A 295 0.12 -1.46 -19.53
N ALA A 296 1.16 -1.57 -20.35
CA ALA A 296 2.16 -2.62 -20.24
C ALA A 296 3.56 -2.06 -20.53
N LEU A 297 4.52 -2.42 -19.68
CA LEU A 297 5.93 -2.05 -19.87
C LEU A 297 6.50 -2.77 -21.10
N ASN A 298 7.06 -2.01 -22.03
CA ASN A 298 7.86 -2.58 -23.12
C ASN A 298 9.22 -3.09 -22.60
N GLU A 299 10.01 -3.76 -23.45
CA GLU A 299 11.30 -4.34 -23.05
C GLU A 299 12.30 -3.31 -22.49
N ALA A 300 12.32 -2.10 -23.06
CA ALA A 300 13.19 -1.03 -22.56
C ALA A 300 12.73 -0.55 -21.18
N GLN A 301 11.42 -0.38 -20.98
CA GLN A 301 10.84 0.01 -19.71
C GLN A 301 10.99 -1.07 -18.64
N GLN A 302 10.90 -2.36 -18.99
CA GLN A 302 11.19 -3.46 -18.06
C GLN A 302 12.64 -3.42 -17.56
N LYS A 303 13.60 -3.12 -18.42
CA LYS A 303 15.00 -2.94 -18.02
C LYS A 303 15.17 -1.74 -17.09
N MET A 304 14.53 -0.61 -17.41
CA MET A 304 14.52 0.57 -16.54
C MET A 304 13.87 0.28 -15.18
N GLN A 305 12.81 -0.53 -15.13
CA GLN A 305 12.19 -0.96 -13.87
C GLN A 305 13.17 -1.77 -13.00
N VAL A 306 13.89 -2.72 -13.59
CA VAL A 306 14.91 -3.51 -12.87
C VAL A 306 16.03 -2.62 -12.35
N GLU A 307 16.51 -1.65 -13.14
CA GLU A 307 17.50 -0.66 -12.72
C GLU A 307 16.98 0.19 -11.55
N LEU A 308 15.76 0.72 -11.68
CA LEU A 308 15.10 1.51 -10.63
C LEU A 308 14.96 0.73 -9.32
N ASP A 309 14.55 -0.54 -9.39
CA ASP A 309 14.38 -1.38 -8.20
C ASP A 309 15.72 -1.67 -7.52
N ASN A 310 16.76 -1.96 -8.31
CA ASN A 310 18.12 -2.20 -7.78
C ASN A 310 18.70 -0.96 -7.12
N GLU A 311 18.68 0.18 -7.80
CA GLU A 311 19.22 1.45 -7.27
C GLU A 311 18.42 1.93 -6.05
N SER A 312 17.08 1.80 -6.08
CA SER A 312 16.21 2.09 -4.94
C SER A 312 16.59 1.23 -3.73
N GLY A 313 16.83 -0.07 -3.93
CA GLY A 313 17.29 -0.97 -2.87
C GLY A 313 18.62 -0.54 -2.26
N GLN A 314 19.56 -0.07 -3.09
CA GLN A 314 20.85 0.45 -2.63
C GLN A 314 20.69 1.74 -1.83
N ILE A 315 19.81 2.66 -2.29
CA ILE A 315 19.51 3.90 -1.55
C ILE A 315 18.92 3.54 -0.18
N VAL A 316 17.88 2.70 -0.13
CA VAL A 316 17.26 2.25 1.14
C VAL A 316 18.34 1.71 2.09
N ASN A 317 19.22 0.84 1.60
CA ASN A 317 20.22 0.16 2.44
C ASN A 317 21.32 1.08 2.98
N ARG A 318 21.53 2.28 2.40
CA ARG A 318 22.44 3.31 2.96
C ARG A 318 21.89 3.93 4.24
N TYR A 319 20.55 4.12 4.32
CA TYR A 319 19.89 4.80 5.44
C TYR A 319 19.27 3.83 6.44
N ILE A 320 18.67 2.75 5.95
CA ILE A 320 18.11 1.66 6.76
C ILE A 320 18.96 0.42 6.54
N ARG A 321 20.08 0.34 7.24
CA ARG A 321 21.11 -0.67 7.04
C ARG A 321 20.61 -2.09 7.29
N GLY A 322 20.79 -2.97 6.31
CA GLY A 322 20.36 -4.37 6.38
C GLY A 322 21.07 -5.19 7.46
N ASP A 323 22.33 -4.85 7.75
CA ASP A 323 23.13 -5.48 8.81
C ASP A 323 22.76 -5.01 10.23
N GLU A 324 21.88 -3.99 10.36
CA GLU A 324 21.43 -3.45 11.65
C GLU A 324 19.93 -3.65 11.93
N ARG A 325 19.18 -4.17 10.99
CA ARG A 325 17.72 -4.39 11.10
C ARG A 325 17.38 -5.87 11.14
N SER A 326 16.19 -6.18 11.66
CA SER A 326 15.61 -7.52 11.65
C SER A 326 14.29 -7.52 10.90
N PHE A 327 13.63 -8.65 10.84
CA PHE A 327 12.28 -8.81 10.40
C PHE A 327 11.62 -10.00 11.08
N THR A 328 10.30 -10.02 11.09
CA THR A 328 9.48 -11.19 11.38
C THR A 328 8.34 -11.24 10.38
N ILE A 329 7.95 -12.43 9.99
CA ILE A 329 6.78 -12.68 9.15
C ILE A 329 6.04 -13.84 9.74
N ILE A 330 4.74 -13.67 9.95
CA ILE A 330 3.81 -14.73 10.31
C ILE A 330 2.64 -14.67 9.34
N ALA A 331 2.08 -15.82 8.96
CA ALA A 331 0.94 -15.87 8.06
C ALA A 331 -0.21 -16.63 8.74
N TYR A 332 -1.42 -16.11 8.57
CA TYR A 332 -2.65 -16.70 9.09
C TYR A 332 -3.66 -16.96 7.97
N PRO A 333 -4.51 -17.98 8.12
CA PRO A 333 -5.58 -18.22 7.15
C PRO A 333 -6.62 -17.10 7.22
N VAL A 334 -7.38 -16.95 6.13
CA VAL A 334 -8.60 -16.15 6.10
C VAL A 334 -9.85 -17.05 6.04
N PRO A 335 -11.04 -16.56 6.42
CA PRO A 335 -12.29 -17.36 6.41
C PRO A 335 -12.64 -18.01 5.08
N GLU A 336 -12.21 -17.44 3.96
CA GLU A 336 -12.43 -17.95 2.61
C GLU A 336 -11.79 -19.35 2.38
N ILE A 337 -10.80 -19.75 3.21
CA ILE A 337 -10.23 -21.10 3.20
C ILE A 337 -11.28 -22.18 3.50
N GLY A 338 -12.41 -21.81 4.10
CA GLY A 338 -13.54 -22.69 4.37
C GLY A 338 -13.76 -23.01 5.85
N ASN A 339 -14.57 -24.08 6.09
CA ASN A 339 -15.02 -24.43 7.44
C ASN A 339 -13.89 -24.80 8.43
N ASP A 340 -12.73 -25.16 7.91
CA ASP A 340 -11.57 -25.54 8.73
C ASP A 340 -10.75 -24.32 9.19
N PHE A 341 -11.17 -23.08 8.83
CA PHE A 341 -10.48 -21.84 9.20
C PHE A 341 -10.10 -21.78 10.68
N PRO A 342 -10.99 -22.01 11.67
CA PRO A 342 -10.61 -21.91 13.07
C PRO A 342 -9.59 -22.97 13.51
N MET A 343 -9.68 -24.17 12.95
CA MET A 343 -8.75 -25.28 13.23
C MET A 343 -7.37 -24.98 12.66
N ILE A 344 -7.30 -24.57 11.40
CA ILE A 344 -6.03 -24.20 10.74
C ILE A 344 -5.38 -23.02 11.45
N PHE A 345 -6.19 -22.05 11.88
CA PHE A 345 -5.71 -20.89 12.62
C PHE A 345 -5.07 -21.31 13.95
N ALA A 346 -5.71 -22.21 14.70
CA ALA A 346 -5.20 -22.73 15.96
C ALA A 346 -3.92 -23.56 15.84
N GLU A 347 -3.64 -24.19 14.71
CA GLU A 347 -2.40 -24.93 14.44
C GLU A 347 -1.18 -24.01 14.26
N ILE A 348 -1.39 -22.73 13.96
CA ILE A 348 -0.32 -21.75 13.73
C ILE A 348 0.08 -21.07 15.03
N VAL A 349 -0.83 -20.96 15.98
CA VAL A 349 -0.66 -20.33 17.29
C VAL A 349 -0.04 -21.31 18.29
#